data_bbb6b040ded82e31e7305574407156ea
#
_entry.id   bbb6b040ded82e31e7305574407156ea
#
_cell.length_a   1.000
_cell.length_b   1.000
_cell.length_c   1.000
_cell.angle_alpha   90.00
_cell.angle_beta   90.00
_cell.angle_gamma   90.00
#
_symmetry.space_group_name_H-M   'P 1'
#
loop_
_entity.id
_entity.type
_entity.pdbx_description
1 polymer ?
#
loop_
_entity_poly.entity_id
_entity_poly.type
_entity_poly.pdbx_seq_one_letter_code
_entity_poly.pdbx_strand_id
1 'polypeptide(L)'
;MKKLVYTAVLFALLAPLAAWSHPSIDIVASNWKFTPGTITVHLNEPATLRLTSSGGVHGIASSELGIPKTTILPNSYVTVTFTPKKLGTYEIHCAIICGAGHSDMEIIVKVVQ
;
A
#
# COMPACT_ATOMS: atom_id res chain seq x y z
N MET A 1 47.26 25.95 -24.14
CA MET A 1 46.75 25.84 -24.01
C MET A 1 45.75 25.31 -23.64
N LYS A 2 45.23 25.16 -23.38
CA LYS A 2 44.47 24.82 -23.11
C LYS A 2 43.72 24.20 -22.66
N LYS A 3 42.97 23.92 -22.31
CA LYS A 3 42.34 23.42 -21.95
C LYS A 3 41.50 22.96 -21.51
N LEU A 4 40.72 22.78 -21.24
CA LEU A 4 39.98 22.39 -20.95
C LEU A 4 39.11 21.91 -20.43
N VAL A 5 38.35 21.68 -20.14
CA VAL A 5 37.61 21.40 -19.71
C VAL A 5 36.72 20.73 -19.47
N TYR A 6 36.01 20.54 -19.16
CA TYR A 6 35.30 19.97 -19.06
C TYR A 6 34.49 19.34 -18.38
N THR A 7 34.03 19.14 -18.23
CA THR A 7 33.60 18.53 -17.59
C THR A 7 32.47 18.51 -16.95
N ALA A 8 32.06 18.48 -16.47
CA ALA A 8 31.05 18.63 -15.89
C ALA A 8 29.96 17.99 -16.07
N VAL A 9 29.47 17.64 -16.33
CA VAL A 9 28.51 17.09 -16.67
C VAL A 9 27.95 16.14 -15.95
N LEU A 10 28.20 15.68 -15.08
CA LEU A 10 27.71 14.74 -14.54
C LEU A 10 26.67 14.83 -13.73
N PHE A 11 26.26 15.72 -13.23
CA PHE A 11 25.36 15.70 -12.32
C PHE A 11 24.08 15.39 -12.70
N ALA A 12 23.65 15.64 -13.65
CA ALA A 12 22.34 15.47 -14.02
C ALA A 12 21.77 14.18 -13.79
N LEU A 13 22.60 13.24 -13.72
CA LEU A 13 22.13 11.97 -13.64
C LEU A 13 21.51 11.56 -12.40
N LEU A 14 21.68 12.26 -11.39
CA LEU A 14 21.26 11.78 -10.14
C LEU A 14 19.87 12.05 -9.78
N ALA A 15 19.35 13.10 -10.23
CA ALA A 15 18.09 13.56 -9.77
C ALA A 15 16.94 12.62 -10.00
N PRO A 16 16.79 12.03 -11.11
CA PRO A 16 15.60 11.26 -11.38
C PRO A 16 15.40 10.06 -10.51
N LEU A 17 16.45 9.53 -10.00
CA LEU A 17 16.29 8.31 -9.28
C LEU A 17 15.52 8.44 -8.00
N ALA A 18 15.60 9.58 -7.41
CA ALA A 18 14.93 9.78 -6.16
C ALA A 18 13.42 9.80 -6.29
N ALA A 19 12.94 9.98 -7.49
CA ALA A 19 11.52 10.10 -7.67
C ALA A 19 10.80 8.75 -7.74
N TRP A 20 11.53 7.70 -7.67
CA TRP A 20 10.93 6.39 -7.86
C TRP A 20 10.61 5.62 -6.59
N SER A 21 10.46 6.30 -5.48
CA SER A 21 10.04 5.62 -4.28
C SER A 21 8.56 5.28 -4.37
N HIS A 22 8.19 4.13 -3.91
CA HIS A 22 6.79 3.71 -3.87
C HIS A 22 6.26 3.93 -2.46
N PRO A 23 5.05 4.40 -2.34
CA PRO A 23 4.48 4.62 -1.02
C PRO A 23 4.32 3.31 -0.26
N SER A 24 4.59 3.35 1.02
CA SER A 24 4.32 2.26 1.93
C SER A 24 3.34 2.79 2.96
N ILE A 25 2.24 2.10 3.14
CA ILE A 25 1.16 2.52 4.02
C ILE A 25 1.04 1.51 5.14
N ASP A 26 1.17 1.99 6.38
CA ASP A 26 1.02 1.13 7.54
C ASP A 26 -0.44 1.06 7.92
N ILE A 27 -0.96 -0.15 8.08
CA ILE A 27 -2.34 -0.40 8.46
C ILE A 27 -2.36 -1.33 9.64
N VAL A 28 -3.11 -0.96 10.67
CA VAL A 28 -3.30 -1.78 11.85
C VAL A 28 -4.74 -2.30 11.86
N ALA A 29 -4.88 -3.61 11.93
CA ALA A 29 -6.17 -4.26 12.10
C ALA A 29 -6.46 -4.44 13.58
N SER A 30 -7.67 -4.19 13.98
CA SER A 30 -8.11 -4.39 15.36
C SER A 30 -9.55 -4.90 15.31
N ASN A 31 -10.16 -5.16 16.45
CA ASN A 31 -11.55 -5.59 16.51
C ASN A 31 -12.43 -4.35 16.63
N TRP A 32 -13.08 -3.88 15.63
CA TRP A 32 -13.23 -4.48 14.29
C TRP A 32 -13.10 -3.35 13.30
N LYS A 33 -11.92 -2.92 13.07
CA LYS A 33 -11.64 -1.86 12.12
C LYS A 33 -10.20 -1.93 11.63
N PHE A 34 -9.97 -1.30 10.51
CA PHE A 34 -8.61 -1.04 10.02
C PHE A 34 -8.29 0.43 10.29
N THR A 35 -7.04 0.71 10.65
CA THR A 35 -6.58 2.07 10.89
C THR A 35 -5.32 2.31 10.07
N PRO A 36 -5.34 3.24 9.14
CA PRO A 36 -6.46 4.08 8.73
C PRO A 36 -7.53 3.29 8.00
N GLY A 37 -8.75 3.79 8.03
CA GLY A 37 -9.86 3.14 7.34
C GLY A 37 -10.03 3.57 5.90
N THR A 38 -9.31 4.61 5.47
CA THR A 38 -9.35 5.09 4.09
C THR A 38 -7.93 5.40 3.66
N ILE A 39 -7.55 4.93 2.48
CA ILE A 39 -6.24 5.21 1.91
C ILE A 39 -6.42 5.72 0.48
N THR A 40 -5.45 6.47 0.02
CA THR A 40 -5.42 6.99 -1.35
C THR A 40 -4.18 6.46 -2.05
N VAL A 41 -4.36 5.91 -3.21
CA VAL A 41 -3.27 5.38 -4.04
C VAL A 41 -3.41 5.92 -5.45
N HIS A 42 -2.36 5.78 -6.23
CA HIS A 42 -2.35 6.37 -7.58
C HIS A 42 -2.41 5.30 -8.67
N LEU A 43 -3.13 5.64 -9.72
CA LEU A 43 -3.31 4.76 -10.86
C LEU A 43 -1.95 4.37 -11.44
N ASN A 44 -1.78 3.08 -11.69
CA ASN A 44 -0.58 2.51 -12.30
C ASN A 44 0.71 2.65 -11.47
N GLU A 45 0.59 3.04 -10.22
CA GLU A 45 1.74 3.09 -9.32
C GLU A 45 1.65 1.97 -8.30
N PRO A 46 2.72 1.22 -8.09
CA PRO A 46 2.71 0.20 -7.04
C PRO A 46 2.51 0.84 -5.68
N ALA A 47 1.66 0.25 -4.88
CA ALA A 47 1.43 0.67 -3.51
C ALA A 47 1.66 -0.52 -2.60
N THR A 48 2.35 -0.32 -1.50
CA THR A 48 2.63 -1.38 -0.54
C THR A 48 1.87 -1.13 0.75
N LEU A 49 1.13 -2.12 1.18
CA LEU A 49 0.47 -2.09 2.47
C LEU A 49 1.29 -2.93 3.44
N ARG A 50 1.62 -2.36 4.57
CA ARG A 50 2.32 -3.05 5.62
C ARG A 50 1.34 -3.23 6.76
N LEU A 51 0.98 -4.46 7.04
CA LEU A 51 -0.17 -4.78 7.85
C LEU A 51 0.22 -5.54 9.11
N THR A 52 -0.39 -5.17 10.22
CA THR A 52 -0.25 -5.90 11.47
C THR A 52 -1.59 -5.86 12.21
N SER A 53 -1.72 -6.68 13.24
CA SER A 53 -2.91 -6.68 14.09
C SER A 53 -2.54 -6.26 15.51
N SER A 54 -3.36 -5.42 16.10
CA SER A 54 -3.24 -5.09 17.51
C SER A 54 -4.09 -5.99 18.39
N GLY A 55 -4.88 -6.88 17.78
CA GLY A 55 -5.69 -7.85 18.50
C GLY A 55 -6.52 -8.68 17.52
N GLY A 56 -6.48 -9.98 17.69
CA GLY A 56 -7.20 -10.89 16.83
C GLY A 56 -6.49 -11.19 15.53
N VAL A 57 -7.00 -12.18 14.82
CA VAL A 57 -6.51 -12.55 13.50
C VAL A 57 -7.46 -11.97 12.47
N HIS A 58 -6.92 -11.30 11.48
CA HIS A 58 -7.69 -10.63 10.44
C HIS A 58 -7.12 -10.98 9.08
N GLY A 59 -7.68 -10.45 8.03
CA GLY A 59 -7.17 -10.68 6.69
C GLY A 59 -7.77 -9.71 5.70
N ILE A 60 -7.13 -9.60 4.54
CA ILE A 60 -7.66 -8.80 3.45
C ILE A 60 -7.58 -9.61 2.16
N ALA A 61 -8.43 -9.26 1.22
CA ALA A 61 -8.38 -9.76 -0.15
C ALA A 61 -9.15 -8.79 -1.03
N SER A 62 -8.71 -8.63 -2.25
CA SER A 62 -9.45 -7.85 -3.24
C SER A 62 -9.05 -8.31 -4.63
N SER A 63 -9.95 -8.97 -5.33
CA SER A 63 -9.66 -9.37 -6.70
C SER A 63 -9.59 -8.15 -7.62
N GLU A 64 -10.39 -7.13 -7.35
CA GLU A 64 -10.37 -5.92 -8.16
C GLU A 64 -9.04 -5.19 -8.10
N LEU A 65 -8.40 -5.19 -6.96
CA LEU A 65 -7.13 -4.51 -6.77
C LEU A 65 -5.93 -5.45 -6.92
N GLY A 66 -6.18 -6.73 -7.15
CA GLY A 66 -5.09 -7.69 -7.29
C GLY A 66 -4.44 -8.06 -5.98
N ILE A 67 -5.18 -7.98 -4.88
CA ILE A 67 -4.66 -8.33 -3.56
C ILE A 67 -5.09 -9.74 -3.21
N PRO A 68 -4.14 -10.67 -3.06
CA PRO A 68 -4.48 -12.03 -2.69
C PRO A 68 -4.92 -12.11 -1.24
N LYS A 69 -5.61 -13.16 -0.89
CA LYS A 69 -6.02 -13.36 0.50
C LYS A 69 -4.78 -13.38 1.39
N THR A 70 -4.71 -12.46 2.32
CA THR A 70 -3.54 -12.22 3.15
C THR A 70 -3.97 -12.22 4.61
N THR A 71 -3.37 -13.08 5.41
CA THR A 71 -3.67 -13.18 6.85
C THR A 71 -2.83 -12.17 7.62
N ILE A 72 -3.46 -11.48 8.56
CA ILE A 72 -2.82 -10.46 9.38
C ILE A 72 -2.83 -10.95 10.82
N LEU A 73 -1.64 -11.15 11.37
CA LEU A 73 -1.47 -11.69 12.71
C LEU A 73 -0.93 -10.65 13.68
N PRO A 74 -1.20 -10.82 14.98
CA PRO A 74 -0.58 -9.98 16.00
C PRO A 74 0.93 -10.22 16.05
N ASN A 75 1.64 -9.21 16.49
CA ASN A 75 3.09 -9.30 16.74
C ASN A 75 3.94 -9.62 15.52
N SER A 76 3.42 -9.38 14.34
CA SER A 76 4.18 -9.54 13.10
C SER A 76 3.61 -8.62 12.04
N TYR A 77 4.39 -8.43 10.98
CA TYR A 77 3.95 -7.62 9.84
C TYR A 77 3.94 -8.47 8.59
N VAL A 78 3.00 -8.17 7.72
CA VAL A 78 2.96 -8.77 6.39
C VAL A 78 2.80 -7.63 5.40
N THR A 79 3.42 -7.74 4.25
CA THR A 79 3.32 -6.72 3.23
C THR A 79 2.64 -7.27 1.99
N VAL A 80 1.88 -6.40 1.34
CA VAL A 80 1.23 -6.71 0.07
C VAL A 80 1.47 -5.53 -0.84
N THR A 81 1.90 -5.78 -2.06
CA THR A 81 2.09 -4.74 -3.05
C THR A 81 1.11 -4.97 -4.18
N PHE A 82 0.42 -3.93 -4.58
CA PHE A 82 -0.51 -3.99 -5.70
C PHE A 82 -0.40 -2.73 -6.54
N THR A 83 -0.75 -2.86 -7.82
CA THR A 83 -0.71 -1.73 -8.74
C THR A 83 -2.13 -1.53 -9.27
N PRO A 84 -2.81 -0.46 -8.83
CA PRO A 84 -4.19 -0.26 -9.27
C PRO A 84 -4.25 0.07 -10.77
N LYS A 85 -5.21 -0.51 -11.46
CA LYS A 85 -5.33 -0.38 -12.91
C LYS A 85 -6.52 0.46 -13.34
N LYS A 86 -7.35 0.90 -12.42
CA LYS A 86 -8.55 1.60 -12.76
C LYS A 86 -8.92 2.59 -11.68
N LEU A 87 -9.24 3.80 -12.08
CA LEU A 87 -9.68 4.84 -11.14
C LEU A 87 -10.97 4.42 -10.45
N GLY A 88 -11.17 4.90 -9.26
CA GLY A 88 -12.42 4.67 -8.54
C GLY A 88 -12.20 4.47 -7.06
N THR A 89 -13.27 4.11 -6.39
CA THR A 89 -13.28 3.83 -4.96
C THR A 89 -13.60 2.35 -4.77
N TYR A 90 -12.79 1.68 -3.99
CA TYR A 90 -12.91 0.24 -3.77
C TYR A 90 -13.01 -0.03 -2.28
N GLU A 91 -13.63 -1.13 -1.92
CA GLU A 91 -13.74 -1.57 -0.53
C GLU A 91 -12.98 -2.87 -0.39
N ILE A 92 -12.10 -2.94 0.60
CA ILE A 92 -11.43 -4.18 0.97
C ILE A 92 -12.06 -4.61 2.28
N HIS A 93 -12.69 -5.76 2.29
CA HIS A 93 -13.31 -6.28 3.50
C HIS A 93 -12.40 -7.27 4.20
N CYS A 94 -12.63 -7.48 5.50
CA CYS A 94 -11.89 -8.50 6.22
C CYS A 94 -12.19 -9.86 5.56
N ALA A 95 -11.15 -10.53 5.15
CA ALA A 95 -11.27 -11.77 4.36
C ALA A 95 -11.32 -13.02 5.20
N ILE A 96 -11.25 -12.87 6.52
CA ILE A 96 -11.28 -13.99 7.47
C ILE A 96 -12.35 -13.66 8.49
N ILE A 97 -13.16 -14.62 8.89
CA ILE A 97 -14.17 -14.38 9.91
C ILE A 97 -13.45 -14.08 11.22
N CYS A 98 -13.52 -12.83 11.65
CA CYS A 98 -12.73 -12.34 12.77
C CYS A 98 -13.58 -11.92 13.97
N GLY A 99 -14.83 -12.34 14.03
CA GLY A 99 -15.69 -12.06 15.17
C GLY A 99 -16.94 -11.31 14.81
N ALA A 100 -17.62 -10.77 15.82
CA ALA A 100 -18.96 -10.19 15.65
C ALA A 100 -19.01 -8.98 14.71
N GLY A 101 -17.95 -8.19 14.66
CA GLY A 101 -17.90 -7.00 13.80
C GLY A 101 -17.30 -7.24 12.43
N HIS A 102 -17.11 -8.50 12.05
CA HIS A 102 -16.45 -8.86 10.80
C HIS A 102 -17.10 -8.22 9.56
N SER A 103 -18.39 -8.18 9.51
CA SER A 103 -19.09 -7.68 8.31
C SER A 103 -18.91 -6.17 8.08
N ASP A 104 -18.54 -5.43 9.12
CA ASP A 104 -18.38 -3.98 9.00
C ASP A 104 -16.91 -3.58 8.88
N MET A 105 -16.00 -4.52 8.90
CA MET A 105 -14.58 -4.24 8.90
C MET A 105 -14.06 -4.08 7.48
N GLU A 106 -13.67 -2.87 7.12
CA GLU A 106 -13.27 -2.58 5.74
C GLU A 106 -12.22 -1.47 5.66
N ILE A 107 -11.51 -1.43 4.54
CA ILE A 107 -10.66 -0.32 4.14
C ILE A 107 -11.22 0.24 2.86
N ILE A 108 -11.39 1.55 2.81
CA ILE A 108 -11.79 2.25 1.60
C ILE A 108 -10.52 2.65 0.86
N VAL A 109 -10.41 2.27 -0.39
CA VAL A 109 -9.25 2.59 -1.22
C VAL A 109 -9.70 3.52 -2.34
N LYS A 110 -9.11 4.71 -2.37
CA LYS A 110 -9.38 5.67 -3.43
C LYS A 110 -8.23 5.64 -4.41
N VAL A 111 -8.51 5.26 -5.64
CA VAL A 111 -7.52 5.24 -6.71
C VAL A 111 -7.70 6.51 -7.52
N VAL A 112 -6.68 7.35 -7.51
CA VAL A 112 -6.70 8.65 -8.19
C VAL A 112 -5.57 8.72 -9.21
N GLN A 113 -5.55 9.81 -9.99
CA GLN A 113 -4.51 10.01 -10.98
C GLN A 113 -3.15 10.28 -10.35
#